data_5cff45be40cce6bcff6cc09b8fe19351
#
_entry.id   5cff45be40cce6bcff6cc09b8fe19351
#
_cell.length_a   1.000
_cell.length_b   1.000
_cell.length_c   1.000
_cell.angle_alpha   90.00
_cell.angle_beta   90.00
_cell.angle_gamma   90.00
#
_symmetry.space_group_name_H-M   'P 1'
#
loop_
_entity.id
_entity.type
_entity.pdbx_description
1 polymer ?
#
loop_
_entity_poly.entity_id
_entity_poly.type
_entity_poly.pdbx_seq_one_letter_code
_entity_poly.pdbx_strand_id
1 'polypeptide(L)'
;MNAVFCHGVLPPDFDWNKNTYSPTKGWKEWLQFILEQEHDIVMQIPRFPHAHTFMMKYSEWDEIMNYQKINSDTILIGHSAGAGFILKYMALHPELKVKQILLVAPWIDTGGANPFGFYKDFDMHNIANQTIDGIDLLVSDNDISEMGKSRDKIISNIPSMRVHVFPGYGHFVLPELPEILPFIKW
;
A
#
# COMPACT_ATOMS: atom_id res chain seq x y z
N MET A 1 -6.54 17.88 -1.83
CA MET A 1 -6.25 16.50 -1.35
C MET A 1 -5.45 15.77 -2.41
N ASN A 2 -4.61 14.83 -2.05
CA ASN A 2 -3.83 14.00 -2.98
C ASN A 2 -3.74 12.56 -2.43
N ALA A 3 -3.38 11.63 -3.31
CA ALA A 3 -3.10 10.25 -2.92
C ALA A 3 -1.72 9.82 -3.40
N VAL A 4 -1.08 8.92 -2.66
CA VAL A 4 0.16 8.24 -3.07
C VAL A 4 -0.07 6.74 -3.00
N PHE A 5 0.13 6.05 -4.13
CA PHE A 5 -0.06 4.62 -4.23
C PHE A 5 1.29 3.88 -4.23
N CYS A 6 1.53 3.07 -3.22
CA CYS A 6 2.69 2.19 -3.14
C CYS A 6 2.32 0.79 -3.67
N HIS A 7 2.85 0.46 -4.85
CA HIS A 7 2.56 -0.83 -5.50
C HIS A 7 3.29 -2.01 -4.84
N GLY A 8 2.77 -3.21 -5.05
CA GLY A 8 3.40 -4.46 -4.63
C GLY A 8 4.57 -4.90 -5.50
N VAL A 9 4.98 -6.15 -5.32
CA VAL A 9 5.93 -6.81 -6.23
C VAL A 9 5.29 -6.91 -7.62
N LEU A 10 6.03 -6.51 -8.63
CA LEU A 10 5.58 -6.49 -10.02
C LEU A 10 6.07 -7.73 -10.76
N PRO A 11 5.38 -8.20 -11.80
CA PRO A 11 5.89 -9.26 -12.66
C PRO A 11 7.26 -8.90 -13.24
N PRO A 12 8.14 -9.91 -13.52
CA PRO A 12 9.48 -9.66 -14.07
C PRO A 12 9.47 -8.98 -15.44
N ASP A 13 8.41 -9.14 -16.21
CA ASP A 13 8.17 -8.58 -17.54
C ASP A 13 7.42 -7.24 -17.52
N PHE A 14 7.23 -6.66 -16.33
CA PHE A 14 6.53 -5.39 -16.20
C PHE A 14 7.35 -4.24 -16.79
N ASP A 15 6.85 -3.64 -17.87
CA ASP A 15 7.50 -2.54 -18.58
C ASP A 15 6.80 -1.21 -18.32
N TRP A 16 7.42 -0.37 -17.52
CA TRP A 16 6.92 0.97 -17.19
C TRP A 16 6.72 1.88 -18.41
N ASN A 17 7.50 1.68 -19.48
CA ASN A 17 7.41 2.52 -20.68
C ASN A 17 6.21 2.16 -21.56
N LYS A 18 5.75 0.91 -21.47
CA LYS A 18 4.55 0.42 -22.18
C LYS A 18 3.27 0.56 -21.37
N ASN A 19 3.41 0.85 -20.09
CA ASN A 19 2.28 1.02 -19.19
C ASN A 19 1.81 2.48 -19.16
N THR A 20 1.46 3.03 -20.32
CA THR A 20 0.49 4.10 -20.38
C THR A 20 -0.84 3.56 -19.85
N TYR A 21 -1.52 4.38 -19.07
CA TYR A 21 -2.83 4.04 -18.51
C TYR A 21 -3.67 3.26 -19.52
N SER A 22 -4.06 2.07 -19.13
CA SER A 22 -5.12 1.29 -19.77
C SER A 22 -5.99 0.75 -18.64
N PRO A 23 -7.30 0.95 -18.69
CA PRO A 23 -8.22 0.40 -17.67
C PRO A 23 -8.13 -1.12 -17.53
N THR A 24 -7.45 -1.80 -18.46
CA THR A 24 -7.28 -3.26 -18.48
C THR A 24 -6.03 -3.77 -17.75
N LYS A 25 -5.23 -2.91 -17.13
CA LYS A 25 -3.90 -3.29 -16.62
C LYS A 25 -3.79 -3.49 -15.12
N GLY A 26 -4.77 -3.12 -14.35
CA GLY A 26 -4.80 -3.34 -12.92
C GLY A 26 -5.56 -2.24 -12.18
N TRP A 27 -6.08 -2.58 -11.03
CA TRP A 27 -6.95 -1.68 -10.27
C TRP A 27 -6.26 -0.40 -9.78
N LYS A 28 -4.94 -0.36 -9.70
CA LYS A 28 -4.22 0.86 -9.29
C LYS A 28 -4.33 1.97 -10.33
N GLU A 29 -4.21 1.63 -11.62
CA GLU A 29 -4.36 2.59 -12.71
C GLU A 29 -5.84 2.97 -12.91
N TRP A 30 -6.74 2.00 -12.72
CA TRP A 30 -8.17 2.26 -12.69
C TRP A 30 -8.52 3.23 -11.54
N LEU A 31 -8.00 2.99 -10.33
CA LEU A 31 -8.24 3.86 -9.18
C LEU A 31 -7.69 5.27 -9.42
N GLN A 32 -6.48 5.40 -10.00
CA GLN A 32 -5.93 6.70 -10.36
C GLN A 32 -6.89 7.47 -11.26
N PHE A 33 -7.40 6.82 -12.31
CA PHE A 33 -8.35 7.43 -13.23
C PHE A 33 -9.63 7.90 -12.51
N ILE A 34 -10.23 7.06 -11.68
CA ILE A 34 -11.46 7.42 -10.94
C ILE A 34 -11.20 8.60 -10.00
N LEU A 35 -10.10 8.57 -9.23
CA LEU A 35 -9.77 9.63 -8.29
C LEU A 35 -9.55 10.97 -9.00
N GLU A 36 -8.86 10.97 -10.13
CA GLU A 36 -8.55 12.19 -10.89
C GLU A 36 -9.75 12.72 -11.67
N GLN A 37 -10.57 11.85 -12.27
CA GLN A 37 -11.67 12.29 -13.12
C GLN A 37 -12.98 12.56 -12.38
N GLU A 38 -13.25 11.84 -11.29
CA GLU A 38 -14.54 11.91 -10.60
C GLU A 38 -14.45 12.63 -9.25
N HIS A 39 -13.25 12.73 -8.65
CA HIS A 39 -13.08 13.24 -7.30
C HIS A 39 -12.07 14.40 -7.15
N ASP A 40 -11.43 14.84 -8.23
CA ASP A 40 -10.40 15.89 -8.24
C ASP A 40 -9.26 15.59 -7.25
N ILE A 41 -8.85 14.32 -7.15
CA ILE A 41 -7.76 13.87 -6.31
C ILE A 41 -6.62 13.37 -7.20
N VAL A 42 -5.52 14.12 -7.23
CA VAL A 42 -4.31 13.70 -7.95
C VAL A 42 -3.68 12.52 -7.21
N MET A 43 -3.58 11.36 -7.89
CA MET A 43 -2.91 10.18 -7.35
C MET A 43 -1.56 9.95 -8.02
N GLN A 44 -0.50 9.92 -7.22
CA GLN A 44 0.85 9.57 -7.67
C GLN A 44 1.10 8.08 -7.46
N ILE A 45 1.72 7.43 -8.46
CA ILE A 45 2.17 6.03 -8.39
C ILE A 45 3.69 6.02 -8.59
N PRO A 46 4.48 6.19 -7.52
CA PRO A 46 5.94 6.19 -7.61
C PRO A 46 6.48 4.87 -8.15
N ARG A 47 7.57 4.93 -8.92
CA ARG A 47 8.25 3.74 -9.44
C ARG A 47 9.31 3.29 -8.45
N PHE A 48 9.05 2.22 -7.72
CA PHE A 48 9.97 1.67 -6.75
C PHE A 48 10.95 0.68 -7.41
N PRO A 49 12.27 0.81 -7.17
CA PRO A 49 13.26 -0.07 -7.75
C PRO A 49 13.18 -1.48 -7.16
N HIS A 50 13.63 -2.45 -7.94
CA HIS A 50 13.70 -3.86 -7.55
C HIS A 50 12.38 -4.50 -7.09
N ALA A 51 11.24 -3.88 -7.36
CA ALA A 51 9.91 -4.40 -7.00
C ALA A 51 9.55 -5.73 -7.69
N HIS A 52 10.28 -6.14 -8.73
CA HIS A 52 10.08 -7.40 -9.46
C HIS A 52 11.01 -8.54 -8.99
N THR A 53 11.84 -8.34 -7.95
CA THR A 53 12.88 -9.32 -7.56
C THR A 53 12.89 -9.47 -6.08
N PHE A 54 12.35 -9.40 -5.18
CA PHE A 54 12.59 -9.44 -3.71
C PHE A 54 13.93 -8.83 -3.24
N MET A 55 14.66 -8.12 -4.13
CA MET A 55 15.93 -7.47 -3.83
C MET A 55 15.73 -6.00 -3.41
N MET A 56 14.56 -5.66 -2.94
CA MET A 56 14.20 -4.32 -2.50
C MET A 56 15.03 -3.90 -1.29
N LYS A 57 15.54 -2.67 -1.32
CA LYS A 57 16.18 -2.02 -0.16
C LYS A 57 15.28 -0.90 0.33
N TYR A 58 15.06 -0.85 1.63
CA TYR A 58 14.21 0.16 2.23
C TYR A 58 14.67 1.58 1.89
N SER A 59 15.97 1.86 1.98
CA SER A 59 16.54 3.19 1.71
C SER A 59 16.23 3.73 0.32
N GLU A 60 16.15 2.84 -0.69
CA GLU A 60 15.85 3.24 -2.07
C GLU A 60 14.36 3.62 -2.24
N TRP A 61 13.47 2.93 -1.54
CA TRP A 61 12.04 3.24 -1.55
C TRP A 61 11.72 4.46 -0.69
N ASP A 62 12.39 4.60 0.45
CA ASP A 62 12.30 5.74 1.34
C ASP A 62 12.70 7.04 0.62
N GLU A 63 13.82 7.03 -0.08
CA GLU A 63 14.28 8.17 -0.89
C GLU A 63 13.20 8.62 -1.90
N ILE A 64 12.57 7.68 -2.60
CA ILE A 64 11.52 7.98 -3.57
C ILE A 64 10.29 8.58 -2.89
N MET A 65 9.91 8.06 -1.72
CA MET A 65 8.77 8.60 -0.96
C MET A 65 9.03 10.00 -0.45
N ASN A 66 10.27 10.34 -0.10
CA ASN A 66 10.64 11.67 0.35
C ASN A 66 10.49 12.77 -0.72
N TYR A 67 10.42 12.39 -2.01
CA TYR A 67 10.07 13.29 -3.11
C TYR A 67 8.55 13.45 -3.30
N GLN A 68 7.73 12.66 -2.63
CA GLN A 68 6.29 12.79 -2.74
C GLN A 68 5.78 13.91 -1.81
N LYS A 69 4.72 14.59 -2.24
CA LYS A 69 4.05 15.58 -1.39
C LYS A 69 3.15 14.83 -0.40
N ILE A 70 3.65 14.59 0.81
CA ILE A 70 2.92 13.91 1.89
C ILE A 70 2.63 14.93 2.99
N ASN A 71 1.35 15.06 3.35
CA ASN A 71 0.87 15.94 4.41
C ASN A 71 -0.48 15.44 4.97
N SER A 72 -1.10 16.22 5.85
CA SER A 72 -2.38 15.86 6.49
C SER A 72 -3.58 15.68 5.54
N ASP A 73 -3.47 16.10 4.28
CA ASP A 73 -4.50 15.91 3.25
C ASP A 73 -4.19 14.73 2.32
N THR A 74 -3.11 13.96 2.60
CA THR A 74 -2.67 12.85 1.76
C THR A 74 -3.31 11.55 2.19
N ILE A 75 -3.82 10.78 1.23
CA ILE A 75 -4.22 9.38 1.41
C ILE A 75 -3.07 8.48 0.94
N LEU A 76 -2.54 7.65 1.83
CA LEU A 76 -1.57 6.62 1.48
C LEU A 76 -2.31 5.32 1.17
N ILE A 77 -2.12 4.79 -0.03
CA ILE A 77 -2.74 3.54 -0.50
C ILE A 77 -1.63 2.56 -0.82
N GLY A 78 -1.66 1.38 -0.25
CA GLY A 78 -0.65 0.36 -0.51
C GLY A 78 -1.25 -0.99 -0.86
N HIS A 79 -0.59 -1.70 -1.77
CA HIS A 79 -0.93 -3.08 -2.11
C HIS A 79 0.27 -4.00 -1.85
N SER A 80 0.03 -5.15 -1.21
CA SER A 80 1.03 -6.19 -1.01
C SER A 80 2.31 -5.63 -0.32
N ALA A 81 3.47 -5.74 -0.94
CA ALA A 81 4.73 -5.19 -0.46
C ALA A 81 4.68 -3.67 -0.24
N GLY A 82 3.96 -2.94 -1.10
CA GLY A 82 3.76 -1.50 -0.94
C GLY A 82 2.96 -1.13 0.30
N ALA A 83 1.97 -1.96 0.68
CA ALA A 83 1.23 -1.76 1.92
C ALA A 83 2.12 -1.98 3.16
N GLY A 84 2.95 -3.02 3.15
CA GLY A 84 3.96 -3.23 4.20
C GLY A 84 4.99 -2.11 4.25
N PHE A 85 5.40 -1.59 3.09
CA PHE A 85 6.32 -0.46 3.01
C PHE A 85 5.74 0.80 3.65
N ILE A 86 4.47 1.14 3.40
CA ILE A 86 3.80 2.29 4.05
C ILE A 86 3.88 2.17 5.57
N LEU A 87 3.63 0.98 6.13
CA LEU A 87 3.73 0.78 7.58
C LEU A 87 5.14 1.07 8.11
N LYS A 88 6.18 0.57 7.44
CA LYS A 88 7.56 0.86 7.84
C LYS A 88 7.91 2.34 7.64
N TYR A 89 7.50 2.92 6.52
CA TYR A 89 7.74 4.33 6.22
C TYR A 89 7.15 5.23 7.32
N MET A 90 5.87 5.05 7.65
CA MET A 90 5.22 5.82 8.72
C MET A 90 5.87 5.59 10.09
N ALA A 91 6.25 4.37 10.41
CA ALA A 91 6.92 4.06 11.68
C ALA A 91 8.27 4.78 11.83
N LEU A 92 9.02 4.95 10.74
CA LEU A 92 10.33 5.61 10.73
C LEU A 92 10.26 7.13 10.52
N HIS A 93 9.07 7.66 10.16
CA HIS A 93 8.78 9.08 10.00
C HIS A 93 7.67 9.53 10.96
N PRO A 94 7.90 9.52 12.29
CA PRO A 94 6.88 9.81 13.29
C PRO A 94 6.35 11.24 13.26
N GLU A 95 7.04 12.16 12.59
CA GLU A 95 6.64 13.55 12.36
C GLU A 95 5.55 13.70 11.32
N LEU A 96 5.38 12.71 10.44
CA LEU A 96 4.37 12.75 9.39
C LEU A 96 2.98 12.56 9.96
N LYS A 97 2.04 13.31 9.39
CA LYS A 97 0.61 13.11 9.59
C LYS A 97 -0.09 13.09 8.25
N VAL A 98 -0.92 12.06 8.04
CA VAL A 98 -1.66 11.86 6.79
C VAL A 98 -3.16 11.81 7.05
N LYS A 99 -3.96 12.00 6.02
CA LYS A 99 -5.42 11.91 6.13
C LYS A 99 -5.85 10.47 6.49
N GLN A 100 -5.43 9.52 5.68
CA GLN A 100 -5.83 8.11 5.82
C GLN A 100 -4.75 7.18 5.29
N ILE A 101 -4.74 5.95 5.78
CA ILE A 101 -3.96 4.84 5.21
C ILE A 101 -4.92 3.72 4.79
N LEU A 102 -4.85 3.30 3.53
CA LEU A 102 -5.51 2.11 3.00
C LEU A 102 -4.48 1.03 2.68
N LEU A 103 -4.60 -0.12 3.33
CA LEU A 103 -3.72 -1.26 3.15
C LEU A 103 -4.49 -2.40 2.48
N VAL A 104 -4.08 -2.82 1.29
CA VAL A 104 -4.70 -3.92 0.54
C VAL A 104 -3.75 -5.12 0.51
N ALA A 105 -4.17 -6.26 1.05
CA ALA A 105 -3.40 -7.50 1.10
C ALA A 105 -1.92 -7.29 1.53
N PRO A 106 -1.64 -6.65 2.67
CA PRO A 106 -0.29 -6.24 3.04
C PRO A 106 0.65 -7.42 3.27
N TRP A 107 1.89 -7.27 2.79
CA TRP A 107 2.99 -8.19 3.04
C TRP A 107 4.12 -7.50 3.80
N ILE A 108 4.55 -8.11 4.92
CA ILE A 108 5.67 -7.63 5.75
C ILE A 108 6.76 -8.69 5.95
N ASP A 109 6.89 -9.62 5.00
CA ASP A 109 7.95 -10.63 4.94
C ASP A 109 8.22 -11.36 6.26
N THR A 110 7.18 -11.93 6.84
CA THR A 110 7.31 -12.71 8.09
C THR A 110 8.21 -13.93 7.95
N GLY A 111 8.44 -14.41 6.73
CA GLY A 111 9.30 -15.53 6.37
C GLY A 111 10.77 -15.18 6.13
N GLY A 112 11.11 -13.90 5.98
CA GLY A 112 12.49 -13.43 5.72
C GLY A 112 12.97 -13.69 4.29
N ALA A 113 12.09 -13.59 3.31
CA ALA A 113 12.40 -13.78 1.89
C ALA A 113 13.29 -12.66 1.31
N ASN A 114 13.19 -11.44 1.85
CA ASN A 114 14.02 -10.32 1.43
C ASN A 114 15.39 -10.36 2.13
N PRO A 115 16.52 -10.49 1.38
CA PRO A 115 17.84 -10.65 1.97
C PRO A 115 18.38 -9.37 2.66
N PHE A 116 17.82 -8.21 2.35
CA PHE A 116 18.24 -6.93 2.93
C PHE A 116 17.41 -6.52 4.15
N GLY A 117 16.49 -7.38 4.61
CA GLY A 117 15.66 -7.10 5.79
C GLY A 117 14.75 -5.89 5.61
N PHE A 118 14.14 -5.75 4.45
CA PHE A 118 13.29 -4.62 4.06
C PHE A 118 12.24 -4.28 5.13
N TYR A 119 11.66 -5.29 5.80
CA TYR A 119 10.64 -5.13 6.83
C TYR A 119 11.16 -5.40 8.26
N LYS A 120 12.47 -5.36 8.49
CA LYS A 120 13.04 -5.48 9.84
C LYS A 120 13.07 -4.15 10.57
N ASP A 121 13.15 -4.21 11.88
CA ASP A 121 13.49 -3.12 12.79
C ASP A 121 12.57 -1.89 12.69
N PHE A 122 11.26 -2.10 12.76
CA PHE A 122 10.28 -1.01 12.89
C PHE A 122 9.13 -1.37 13.84
N ASP A 123 8.59 -0.35 14.50
CA ASP A 123 7.48 -0.46 15.46
C ASP A 123 6.21 0.16 14.87
N MET A 124 5.13 -0.63 14.80
CA MET A 124 3.86 -0.21 14.22
C MET A 124 2.87 0.41 15.22
N HIS A 125 3.12 0.34 16.52
CA HIS A 125 2.12 0.68 17.55
C HIS A 125 1.59 2.11 17.49
N ASN A 126 2.39 3.06 17.03
CA ASN A 126 2.02 4.47 17.00
C ASN A 126 1.50 4.98 15.64
N ILE A 127 1.48 4.15 14.59
CA ILE A 127 1.11 4.59 13.23
C ILE A 127 -0.33 5.14 13.19
N ALA A 128 -1.24 4.57 13.95
CA ALA A 128 -2.63 5.04 14.00
C ALA A 128 -2.74 6.50 14.44
N ASN A 129 -1.85 6.97 15.32
CA ASN A 129 -1.83 8.36 15.79
C ASN A 129 -1.36 9.36 14.70
N GLN A 130 -0.77 8.87 13.64
CA GLN A 130 -0.30 9.65 12.48
C GLN A 130 -1.38 9.82 11.41
N THR A 131 -2.60 9.32 11.64
CA THR A 131 -3.73 9.41 10.70
C THR A 131 -4.85 10.27 11.27
N ILE A 132 -5.56 11.00 10.41
CA ILE A 132 -6.76 11.77 10.78
C ILE A 132 -7.99 10.85 10.75
N ASP A 133 -8.18 10.16 9.64
CA ASP A 133 -9.35 9.31 9.39
C ASP A 133 -9.08 7.81 9.63
N GLY A 134 -7.89 7.50 10.18
CA GLY A 134 -7.51 6.15 10.61
C GLY A 134 -6.95 5.28 9.49
N ILE A 135 -6.89 3.97 9.77
CA ILE A 135 -6.32 2.95 8.88
C ILE A 135 -7.41 1.95 8.53
N ASP A 136 -7.57 1.67 7.24
CA ASP A 136 -8.40 0.60 6.71
C ASP A 136 -7.53 -0.51 6.13
N LEU A 137 -7.81 -1.75 6.52
CA LEU A 137 -7.12 -2.95 6.08
C LEU A 137 -8.08 -3.81 5.27
N LEU A 138 -7.83 -3.97 3.99
CA LEU A 138 -8.61 -4.81 3.08
C LEU A 138 -7.86 -6.13 2.86
N VAL A 139 -8.49 -7.24 3.22
CA VAL A 139 -7.92 -8.58 3.11
C VAL A 139 -8.91 -9.54 2.45
N SER A 140 -8.40 -10.61 1.85
CA SER A 140 -9.25 -11.69 1.33
C SER A 140 -9.17 -12.93 2.21
N ASP A 141 -10.26 -13.68 2.26
CA ASP A 141 -10.33 -14.95 3.00
C ASP A 141 -9.56 -16.10 2.30
N ASN A 142 -9.25 -15.95 1.03
CA ASN A 142 -8.55 -16.94 0.20
C ASN A 142 -7.21 -16.45 -0.36
N ASP A 143 -6.57 -15.45 0.25
CA ASP A 143 -5.21 -15.02 -0.10
C ASP A 143 -4.18 -16.10 0.28
N ILE A 144 -2.96 -16.00 -0.23
CA ILE A 144 -1.88 -16.94 0.10
C ILE A 144 -1.52 -16.86 1.60
N SER A 145 -1.08 -17.98 2.15
CA SER A 145 -0.87 -18.13 3.61
C SER A 145 0.08 -17.10 4.23
N GLU A 146 1.08 -16.64 3.47
CA GLU A 146 2.05 -15.64 3.93
C GLU A 146 1.39 -14.27 4.18
N MET A 147 0.37 -13.93 3.38
CA MET A 147 -0.44 -12.71 3.60
C MET A 147 -1.26 -12.83 4.89
N GLY A 148 -1.76 -14.03 5.19
CA GLY A 148 -2.45 -14.29 6.46
C GLY A 148 -1.57 -14.02 7.68
N LYS A 149 -0.30 -14.48 7.66
CA LYS A 149 0.67 -14.21 8.74
C LYS A 149 0.97 -12.72 8.86
N SER A 150 1.15 -12.03 7.74
CA SER A 150 1.38 -10.59 7.70
C SER A 150 0.19 -9.84 8.30
N ARG A 151 -1.03 -10.16 7.87
CA ARG A 151 -2.29 -9.62 8.40
C ARG A 151 -2.36 -9.76 9.91
N ASP A 152 -2.17 -10.97 10.43
CA ASP A 152 -2.33 -11.26 11.86
C ASP A 152 -1.31 -10.48 12.71
N LYS A 153 -0.06 -10.37 12.22
CA LYS A 153 0.97 -9.56 12.86
C LYS A 153 0.62 -8.06 12.82
N ILE A 154 0.10 -7.55 11.71
CA ILE A 154 -0.29 -6.14 11.57
C ILE A 154 -1.47 -5.83 12.52
N ILE A 155 -2.51 -6.64 12.54
CA ILE A 155 -3.68 -6.46 13.40
C ILE A 155 -3.29 -6.47 14.89
N SER A 156 -2.39 -7.38 15.30
CA SER A 156 -1.95 -7.45 16.69
C SER A 156 -1.16 -6.20 17.15
N ASN A 157 -0.50 -5.51 16.23
CA ASN A 157 0.29 -4.30 16.53
C ASN A 157 -0.52 -3.00 16.37
N ILE A 158 -1.57 -2.99 15.55
CA ILE A 158 -2.43 -1.82 15.32
C ILE A 158 -3.91 -2.21 15.52
N PRO A 159 -4.35 -2.50 16.74
CA PRO A 159 -5.70 -3.01 16.99
C PRO A 159 -6.83 -2.01 16.69
N SER A 160 -6.50 -0.74 16.53
CA SER A 160 -7.47 0.32 16.20
C SER A 160 -7.82 0.44 14.72
N MET A 161 -7.16 -0.33 13.82
CA MET A 161 -7.50 -0.32 12.41
C MET A 161 -8.84 -0.99 12.12
N ARG A 162 -9.51 -0.55 11.06
CA ARG A 162 -10.73 -1.17 10.56
C ARG A 162 -10.38 -2.28 9.58
N VAL A 163 -10.80 -3.50 9.85
CA VAL A 163 -10.50 -4.68 9.01
C VAL A 163 -11.72 -5.05 8.18
N HIS A 164 -11.53 -5.18 6.88
CA HIS A 164 -12.56 -5.52 5.89
C HIS A 164 -12.15 -6.80 5.16
N VAL A 165 -12.98 -7.83 5.26
CA VAL A 165 -12.72 -9.14 4.65
C VAL A 165 -13.55 -9.30 3.37
N PHE A 166 -12.88 -9.57 2.26
CA PHE A 166 -13.47 -9.76 0.94
C PHE A 166 -13.42 -11.24 0.56
N PRO A 167 -14.58 -11.91 0.42
CA PRO A 167 -14.58 -13.34 0.09
C PRO A 167 -14.18 -13.57 -1.37
N GLY A 168 -13.15 -14.41 -1.58
CA GLY A 168 -12.77 -14.86 -2.91
C GLY A 168 -11.92 -13.90 -3.73
N TYR A 169 -11.40 -12.79 -3.16
CA TYR A 169 -10.61 -11.79 -3.90
C TYR A 169 -9.13 -12.16 -4.09
N GLY A 170 -8.69 -13.29 -3.49
CA GLY A 170 -7.30 -13.72 -3.58
C GLY A 170 -6.33 -12.62 -3.15
N HIS A 171 -5.28 -12.39 -3.93
CA HIS A 171 -4.31 -11.32 -3.68
C HIS A 171 -4.69 -9.98 -4.35
N PHE A 172 -5.97 -9.74 -4.62
CA PHE A 172 -6.48 -8.52 -5.28
C PHE A 172 -5.78 -8.21 -6.61
N VAL A 173 -5.48 -9.26 -7.37
CA VAL A 173 -4.93 -9.12 -8.73
C VAL A 173 -6.10 -9.01 -9.70
N LEU A 174 -6.67 -7.82 -9.79
CA LEU A 174 -7.89 -7.50 -10.52
C LEU A 174 -7.64 -6.33 -11.47
N PRO A 175 -8.40 -6.21 -12.57
CA PRO A 175 -8.33 -5.05 -13.45
C PRO A 175 -8.90 -3.78 -12.81
N GLU A 176 -9.92 -3.92 -11.96
CA GLU A 176 -10.62 -2.85 -11.25
C GLU A 176 -10.96 -3.32 -9.83
N LEU A 177 -11.16 -2.38 -8.91
CA LEU A 177 -11.53 -2.67 -7.53
C LEU A 177 -12.52 -1.60 -7.02
N PRO A 178 -13.76 -1.54 -7.56
CA PRO A 178 -14.74 -0.54 -7.15
C PRO A 178 -15.11 -0.63 -5.66
N GLU A 179 -14.97 -1.79 -5.06
CA GLU A 179 -15.21 -2.02 -3.65
C GLU A 179 -14.26 -1.26 -2.71
N ILE A 180 -13.15 -0.70 -3.22
CA ILE A 180 -12.26 0.15 -2.41
C ILE A 180 -12.85 1.55 -2.18
N LEU A 181 -13.66 2.06 -3.10
CA LEU A 181 -14.16 3.44 -3.09
C LEU A 181 -14.92 3.82 -1.80
N PRO A 182 -15.80 2.97 -1.22
CA PRO A 182 -16.49 3.29 0.03
C PRO A 182 -15.57 3.50 1.24
N PHE A 183 -14.32 3.04 1.17
CA PHE A 183 -13.35 3.18 2.27
C PHE A 183 -12.47 4.43 2.13
N ILE A 184 -12.45 5.07 0.97
CA ILE A 184 -11.70 6.30 0.76
C ILE A 184 -12.46 7.46 1.42
N LYS A 185 -11.77 8.22 2.27
CA LYS A 185 -12.34 9.38 2.99
C LYS A 185 -12.05 10.66 2.19
N TRP A 186 -13.08 11.08 1.46
CA TRP A 186 -13.05 12.34 0.68
C TRP A 186 -13.00 13.60 1.54
#